data_87b4c3dcfc208740c681133004b89e6e
#
_entry.id   87b4c3dcfc208740c681133004b89e6e
#
_cell.length_a   1.000
_cell.length_b   1.000
_cell.length_c   1.000
_cell.angle_alpha   90.00
_cell.angle_beta   90.00
_cell.angle_gamma   90.00
#
_symmetry.space_group_name_H-M   'P 1'
#
loop_
_entity.id
_entity.type
_entity.pdbx_description
1 polymer ?
#
loop_
_entity_poly.entity_id
_entity_poly.type
_entity_poly.pdbx_seq_one_letter_code
_entity_poly.pdbx_strand_id
1 'polypeptide(L)'
;FRMYLSRPVSRSKILFSKLIVVILYTIIMMFFFVFYTLGVSCAFLGIGDLAVFHKGLLFLSDGDILWRFFLAFIISTGVMLAISNLCFMLSTFSRNSVTPIIITISAVFIGSAISFIPLEIFESVNPYLFTGYIDLFLAAFHDPIPWDLIQDASIVCLLWSLIFVTISF
;
A
#
# COMPACT_ATOMS: atom_id res chain seq x y z
N PHE A 1 17.37 -22.18 18.19
CA PHE A 1 15.94 -21.81 18.19
C PHE A 1 15.10 -22.52 19.28
N ARG A 2 15.57 -23.59 19.90
CA ARG A 2 14.84 -24.32 20.96
C ARG A 2 14.82 -23.65 22.33
N MET A 3 15.68 -22.67 22.58
CA MET A 3 15.76 -21.97 23.89
C MET A 3 14.67 -20.92 24.15
N TYR A 4 13.99 -20.41 23.11
CA TYR A 4 12.90 -19.43 23.29
C TYR A 4 11.55 -20.06 23.67
N LEU A 5 11.41 -21.37 23.57
CA LEU A 5 10.15 -22.10 23.87
C LEU A 5 9.98 -22.48 25.34
N SER A 6 10.94 -22.13 26.22
CA SER A 6 10.86 -22.44 27.65
C SER A 6 10.04 -21.45 28.49
N ARG A 7 9.57 -20.32 27.92
CA ARG A 7 8.62 -19.42 28.55
C ARG A 7 7.22 -19.70 28.04
N PRO A 8 6.19 -19.79 28.90
CA PRO A 8 4.81 -19.99 28.49
C PRO A 8 4.23 -18.69 27.90
N VAL A 9 4.70 -18.34 26.70
CA VAL A 9 4.12 -17.20 25.96
C VAL A 9 3.05 -17.75 25.04
N SER A 10 1.83 -17.24 25.14
CA SER A 10 0.72 -17.63 24.27
C SER A 10 1.04 -17.34 22.80
N ARG A 11 0.63 -18.24 21.89
CA ARG A 11 0.86 -18.14 20.44
C ARG A 11 0.37 -16.79 19.89
N SER A 12 -0.77 -16.31 20.38
CA SER A 12 -1.34 -15.01 19.97
C SER A 12 -0.44 -13.82 20.32
N LYS A 13 0.24 -13.83 21.46
CA LYS A 13 1.17 -12.75 21.82
C LYS A 13 2.37 -12.66 20.87
N ILE A 14 2.88 -13.82 20.43
CA ILE A 14 3.98 -13.87 19.46
C ILE A 14 3.52 -13.35 18.09
N LEU A 15 2.34 -13.75 17.63
CA LEU A 15 1.76 -13.28 16.37
C LEU A 15 1.50 -11.77 16.39
N PHE A 16 0.93 -11.27 17.50
CA PHE A 16 0.66 -9.84 17.67
C PHE A 16 1.95 -9.00 17.65
N SER A 17 3.01 -9.45 18.33
CA SER A 17 4.31 -8.78 18.30
C SER A 17 4.89 -8.72 16.88
N LYS A 18 4.77 -9.82 16.12
CA LYS A 18 5.23 -9.87 14.72
C LYS A 18 4.41 -8.92 13.83
N LEU A 19 3.09 -8.86 14.03
CA LEU A 19 2.21 -7.97 13.29
C LEU A 19 2.61 -6.49 13.52
N ILE A 20 2.84 -6.09 14.77
CA ILE A 20 3.30 -4.73 15.10
C ILE A 20 4.61 -4.41 14.37
N VAL A 21 5.56 -5.34 14.37
CA VAL A 21 6.85 -5.16 13.68
C VAL A 21 6.64 -4.98 12.17
N VAL A 22 5.76 -5.75 11.55
CA VAL A 22 5.45 -5.63 10.11
C VAL A 22 4.85 -4.25 9.81
N ILE A 23 3.88 -3.80 10.61
CA ILE A 23 3.25 -2.48 10.43
C ILE A 23 4.28 -1.37 10.59
N LEU A 24 5.07 -1.38 11.66
CA LEU A 24 6.10 -0.37 11.91
C LEU A 24 7.16 -0.35 10.80
N TYR A 25 7.61 -1.53 10.36
CA TYR A 25 8.57 -1.66 9.28
C TYR A 25 8.03 -1.07 7.98
N THR A 26 6.79 -1.36 7.63
CA THR A 26 6.13 -0.82 6.42
C THR A 26 6.07 0.71 6.48
N ILE A 27 5.64 1.28 7.60
CA ILE A 27 5.54 2.73 7.77
C ILE A 27 6.94 3.38 7.67
N ILE A 28 7.95 2.85 8.36
CA ILE A 28 9.31 3.38 8.34
C ILE A 28 9.89 3.31 6.93
N MET A 29 9.69 2.20 6.20
CA MET A 29 10.17 2.06 4.83
C MET A 29 9.48 3.03 3.87
N MET A 30 8.18 3.26 4.04
CA MET A 30 7.44 4.25 3.24
C MET A 30 7.94 5.67 3.50
N PHE A 31 8.19 6.04 4.76
CA PHE A 31 8.82 7.32 5.11
C PHE A 31 10.19 7.46 4.45
N PHE A 32 11.05 6.47 4.62
CA PHE A 32 12.38 6.49 4.01
C PHE A 32 12.30 6.65 2.48
N PHE A 33 11.42 5.90 1.82
CA PHE A 33 11.24 5.95 0.38
C PHE A 33 10.81 7.34 -0.10
N VAL A 34 9.81 7.95 0.55
CA VAL A 34 9.31 9.28 0.18
C VAL A 34 10.37 10.35 0.41
N PHE A 35 11.03 10.37 1.58
CA PHE A 35 12.08 11.34 1.85
C PHE A 35 13.27 11.20 0.90
N TYR A 36 13.67 9.97 0.61
CA TYR A 36 14.74 9.71 -0.35
C TYR A 36 14.37 10.20 -1.75
N THR A 37 13.16 9.86 -2.23
CA THR A 37 12.68 10.25 -3.57
C THR A 37 12.56 11.77 -3.69
N LEU A 38 11.94 12.43 -2.71
CA LEU A 38 11.83 13.89 -2.69
C LEU A 38 13.22 14.56 -2.60
N GLY A 39 14.11 14.05 -1.75
CA GLY A 39 15.47 14.57 -1.62
C GLY A 39 16.26 14.49 -2.91
N VAL A 40 16.22 13.35 -3.58
CA VAL A 40 16.88 13.15 -4.89
C VAL A 40 16.24 14.04 -5.95
N SER A 41 14.90 14.12 -6.01
CA SER A 41 14.20 14.97 -6.97
C SER A 41 14.57 16.45 -6.79
N CYS A 42 14.56 16.94 -5.57
CA CYS A 42 14.96 18.33 -5.28
C CYS A 42 16.42 18.61 -5.61
N ALA A 43 17.32 17.64 -5.40
CA ALA A 43 18.73 17.80 -5.67
C ALA A 43 19.06 17.86 -7.20
N PHE A 44 18.33 17.09 -8.02
CA PHE A 44 18.60 17.02 -9.46
C PHE A 44 17.72 17.92 -10.31
N LEU A 45 16.45 18.09 -9.95
CA LEU A 45 15.46 18.86 -10.72
C LEU A 45 15.23 20.27 -10.15
N GLY A 46 15.66 20.52 -8.91
CA GLY A 46 15.34 21.75 -8.21
C GLY A 46 13.92 21.75 -7.67
N ILE A 47 13.52 22.88 -7.08
CA ILE A 47 12.15 23.15 -6.61
C ILE A 47 11.49 24.01 -7.66
N GLY A 48 10.37 23.58 -8.24
CA GLY A 48 9.62 24.30 -9.26
C GLY A 48 8.22 23.74 -9.43
N ASP A 49 7.43 24.37 -10.31
CA ASP A 49 6.06 23.97 -10.60
C ASP A 49 5.99 22.53 -11.12
N LEU A 50 5.05 21.76 -10.61
CA LEU A 50 4.81 20.39 -11.05
C LEU A 50 3.85 20.37 -12.24
N ALA A 51 4.32 19.88 -13.38
CA ALA A 51 3.48 19.63 -14.53
C ALA A 51 2.91 18.21 -14.49
N VAL A 52 1.61 18.09 -14.32
CA VAL A 52 0.90 16.80 -14.32
C VAL A 52 0.11 16.64 -15.61
N PHE A 53 0.27 15.51 -16.28
CA PHE A 53 -0.51 15.14 -17.46
C PHE A 53 -1.75 14.35 -17.04
N HIS A 54 -2.88 15.04 -16.88
CA HIS A 54 -4.18 14.40 -16.69
C HIS A 54 -5.25 15.15 -17.48
N LYS A 55 -5.77 14.56 -18.56
CA LYS A 55 -6.73 15.19 -19.48
C LYS A 55 -6.30 16.59 -20.02
N GLY A 56 -5.02 16.96 -19.82
CA GLY A 56 -4.42 18.24 -20.18
C GLY A 56 -3.16 18.48 -19.35
N LEU A 57 -2.43 19.56 -19.64
CA LEU A 57 -1.29 20.02 -18.83
C LEU A 57 -1.85 20.84 -17.66
N LEU A 58 -1.74 20.29 -16.46
CA LEU A 58 -2.02 20.99 -15.19
C LEU A 58 -0.70 21.43 -14.57
N PHE A 59 -0.55 22.74 -14.36
CA PHE A 59 0.54 23.30 -13.58
C PHE A 59 0.05 23.51 -12.15
N LEU A 60 0.63 22.77 -11.21
CA LEU A 60 0.35 22.92 -9.79
C LEU A 60 1.33 23.93 -9.19
N SER A 61 0.80 24.93 -8.47
CA SER A 61 1.64 25.91 -7.79
C SER A 61 2.29 25.32 -6.53
N ASP A 62 3.46 25.84 -6.16
CA ASP A 62 4.30 25.35 -5.04
C ASP A 62 3.55 25.13 -3.72
N GLY A 63 2.51 25.92 -3.42
CA GLY A 63 1.75 25.82 -2.18
C GLY A 63 0.90 24.56 -2.05
N ASP A 64 0.36 24.05 -3.17
CA ASP A 64 -0.54 22.90 -3.18
C ASP A 64 0.22 21.57 -3.37
N ILE A 65 1.44 21.62 -3.89
CA ILE A 65 2.24 20.45 -4.21
C ILE A 65 2.54 19.63 -2.96
N LEU A 66 3.02 20.24 -1.88
CA LEU A 66 3.39 19.56 -0.65
C LEU A 66 2.20 18.82 -0.01
N TRP A 67 1.01 19.44 -0.01
CA TRP A 67 -0.20 18.82 0.50
C TRP A 67 -0.60 17.60 -0.31
N ARG A 68 -0.55 17.70 -1.64
CA ARG A 68 -0.87 16.61 -2.56
C ARG A 68 0.11 15.44 -2.45
N PHE A 69 1.41 15.72 -2.27
CA PHE A 69 2.41 14.68 -1.95
C PHE A 69 2.14 14.00 -0.61
N PHE A 70 1.75 14.76 0.42
CA PHE A 70 1.40 14.19 1.71
C PHE A 70 0.15 13.30 1.61
N LEU A 71 -0.85 13.72 0.86
CA LEU A 71 -2.05 12.92 0.59
C LEU A 71 -1.70 11.64 -0.17
N ALA A 72 -0.91 11.72 -1.25
CA ALA A 72 -0.42 10.58 -2.01
C ALA A 72 0.35 9.59 -1.12
N PHE A 73 1.18 10.10 -0.21
CA PHE A 73 1.91 9.30 0.76
C PHE A 73 0.98 8.51 1.70
N ILE A 74 -0.07 9.14 2.23
CA ILE A 74 -1.04 8.48 3.11
C ILE A 74 -1.76 7.36 2.34
N ILE A 75 -2.23 7.64 1.13
CA ILE A 75 -2.92 6.66 0.28
C ILE A 75 -2.00 5.47 -0.02
N SER A 76 -0.78 5.73 -0.48
CA SER A 76 0.21 4.67 -0.78
C SER A 76 0.54 3.83 0.44
N THR A 77 0.67 4.45 1.62
CA THR A 77 0.95 3.73 2.87
C THR A 77 -0.20 2.80 3.24
N GLY A 78 -1.46 3.22 3.03
CA GLY A 78 -2.65 2.38 3.24
C GLY A 78 -2.65 1.12 2.37
N VAL A 79 -2.38 1.27 1.08
CA VAL A 79 -2.28 0.14 0.14
C VAL A 79 -1.12 -0.78 0.51
N MET A 80 0.05 -0.22 0.83
CA MET A 80 1.23 -1.01 1.23
C MET A 80 1.00 -1.77 2.54
N LEU A 81 0.23 -1.24 3.48
CA LEU A 81 -0.17 -1.95 4.69
C LEU A 81 -1.06 -3.16 4.36
N ALA A 82 -2.01 -3.04 3.42
CA ALA A 82 -2.83 -4.16 2.99
C ALA A 82 -1.98 -5.29 2.36
N ILE A 83 -1.03 -4.94 1.48
CA ILE A 83 -0.09 -5.89 0.87
C ILE A 83 0.80 -6.56 1.93
N SER A 84 1.31 -5.79 2.89
CA SER A 84 2.16 -6.31 3.97
C SER A 84 1.39 -7.27 4.89
N ASN A 85 0.12 -6.98 5.19
CA ASN A 85 -0.75 -7.85 5.96
C ASN A 85 -1.11 -9.14 5.20
N LEU A 86 -1.27 -9.09 3.87
CA LEU A 86 -1.40 -10.28 3.04
C LEU A 86 -0.14 -11.16 3.15
N CYS A 87 1.05 -10.58 2.99
CA CYS A 87 2.31 -11.29 3.13
C CYS A 87 2.47 -11.90 4.53
N PHE A 88 2.09 -11.17 5.58
CA PHE A 88 2.09 -11.64 6.96
C PHE A 88 1.16 -12.85 7.14
N MET A 89 -0.08 -12.78 6.63
CA MET A 89 -1.03 -13.89 6.66
C MET A 89 -0.44 -15.13 6.00
N LEU A 90 0.09 -15.02 4.77
CA LEU A 90 0.71 -16.14 4.06
C LEU A 90 1.91 -16.70 4.79
N SER A 91 2.69 -15.85 5.47
CA SER A 91 3.83 -16.26 6.28
C SER A 91 3.43 -17.10 7.50
N THR A 92 2.23 -16.90 8.06
CA THR A 92 1.75 -17.73 9.19
C THR A 92 1.39 -19.15 8.78
N PHE A 93 0.99 -19.35 7.53
CA PHE A 93 0.63 -20.66 6.96
C PHE A 93 1.80 -21.38 6.30
N SER A 94 2.82 -20.63 5.89
CA SER A 94 3.96 -21.20 5.15
C SER A 94 5.06 -21.73 6.07
N ARG A 95 5.63 -22.87 5.69
CA ARG A 95 6.83 -23.43 6.34
C ARG A 95 8.12 -22.82 5.81
N ASN A 96 8.10 -22.23 4.62
CA ASN A 96 9.25 -21.66 3.94
C ASN A 96 9.13 -20.13 3.90
N SER A 97 10.22 -19.41 4.10
CA SER A 97 10.25 -17.95 4.09
C SER A 97 10.05 -17.35 2.68
N VAL A 98 10.34 -18.09 1.63
CA VAL A 98 10.28 -17.60 0.23
C VAL A 98 8.88 -17.68 -0.35
N THR A 99 8.12 -18.71 0.01
CA THR A 99 6.77 -18.96 -0.54
C THR A 99 5.80 -17.78 -0.33
N PRO A 100 5.69 -17.16 0.87
CA PRO A 100 4.82 -16.00 1.07
C PRO A 100 5.15 -14.83 0.16
N ILE A 101 6.44 -14.57 -0.05
CA ILE A 101 6.91 -13.47 -0.87
C ILE A 101 6.49 -13.69 -2.34
N ILE A 102 6.74 -14.88 -2.88
CA ILE A 102 6.38 -15.21 -4.27
C ILE A 102 4.87 -15.11 -4.47
N ILE A 103 4.06 -15.66 -3.56
CA ILE A 103 2.60 -15.63 -3.68
C ILE A 103 2.10 -14.19 -3.58
N THR A 104 2.62 -13.38 -2.65
CA THR A 104 2.22 -11.98 -2.51
C THR A 104 2.54 -11.18 -3.77
N ILE A 105 3.76 -11.30 -4.29
CA ILE A 105 4.17 -10.63 -5.53
C ILE A 105 3.26 -11.06 -6.69
N SER A 106 3.04 -12.36 -6.85
CA SER A 106 2.15 -12.88 -7.90
C SER A 106 0.73 -12.37 -7.78
N ALA A 107 0.17 -12.33 -6.55
CA ALA A 107 -1.18 -11.82 -6.31
C ALA A 107 -1.29 -10.32 -6.65
N VAL A 108 -0.28 -9.52 -6.29
CA VAL A 108 -0.23 -8.10 -6.63
C VAL A 108 -0.12 -7.89 -8.14
N PHE A 109 0.76 -8.63 -8.84
CA PHE A 109 0.90 -8.51 -10.29
C PHE A 109 -0.36 -8.96 -11.04
N ILE A 110 -0.97 -10.07 -10.65
CA ILE A 110 -2.21 -10.56 -11.26
C ILE A 110 -3.35 -9.56 -11.01
N GLY A 111 -3.47 -9.09 -9.78
CA GLY A 111 -4.50 -8.12 -9.43
C GLY A 111 -4.33 -6.78 -10.15
N SER A 112 -3.10 -6.28 -10.30
CA SER A 112 -2.83 -5.08 -11.10
C SER A 112 -3.14 -5.33 -12.58
N ALA A 113 -2.77 -6.51 -13.12
CA ALA A 113 -3.06 -6.84 -14.52
C ALA A 113 -4.57 -6.85 -14.81
N ILE A 114 -5.39 -7.34 -13.88
CA ILE A 114 -6.86 -7.31 -13.97
C ILE A 114 -7.38 -5.87 -14.13
N SER A 115 -6.76 -4.90 -13.43
CA SER A 115 -7.17 -3.49 -13.50
C SER A 115 -6.91 -2.83 -14.86
N PHE A 116 -5.98 -3.38 -15.65
CA PHE A 116 -5.68 -2.86 -17.01
C PHE A 116 -6.50 -3.51 -18.12
N ILE A 117 -7.20 -4.61 -17.85
CA ILE A 117 -7.98 -5.31 -18.87
C ILE A 117 -9.41 -4.77 -18.88
N PRO A 118 -9.88 -4.10 -19.95
CA PRO A 118 -11.21 -3.53 -20.04
C PRO A 118 -12.25 -4.63 -20.38
N LEU A 119 -12.54 -5.49 -19.42
CA LEU A 119 -13.64 -6.46 -19.52
C LEU A 119 -14.69 -6.11 -18.48
N GLU A 120 -15.97 -6.13 -18.87
CA GLU A 120 -17.13 -5.78 -18.01
C GLU A 120 -17.12 -6.53 -16.67
N ILE A 121 -16.67 -7.80 -16.68
CA ILE A 121 -16.53 -8.63 -15.46
C ILE A 121 -15.49 -8.05 -14.54
N PHE A 122 -14.35 -7.61 -15.06
CA PHE A 122 -13.24 -7.06 -14.26
C PHE A 122 -13.56 -5.65 -13.76
N GLU A 123 -14.25 -4.83 -14.52
CA GLU A 123 -14.73 -3.53 -14.06
C GLU A 123 -15.67 -3.66 -12.86
N SER A 124 -16.50 -4.72 -12.83
CA SER A 124 -17.40 -4.99 -11.71
C SER A 124 -16.69 -5.51 -10.46
N VAL A 125 -15.57 -6.24 -10.59
CA VAL A 125 -14.83 -6.86 -9.48
C VAL A 125 -13.74 -5.93 -8.93
N ASN A 126 -13.15 -5.11 -9.78
CA ASN A 126 -12.02 -4.24 -9.44
C ASN A 126 -12.25 -3.32 -8.23
N PRO A 127 -13.44 -2.70 -8.03
CA PRO A 127 -13.71 -1.87 -6.85
C PRO A 127 -13.64 -2.59 -5.51
N TYR A 128 -13.73 -3.92 -5.51
CA TYR A 128 -13.66 -4.73 -4.29
C TYR A 128 -12.25 -5.27 -4.00
N LEU A 129 -11.32 -5.12 -4.95
CA LEU A 129 -9.95 -5.61 -4.80
C LEU A 129 -9.02 -4.47 -4.35
N PHE A 130 -8.26 -4.69 -3.27
CA PHE A 130 -7.24 -3.73 -2.85
C PHE A 130 -6.16 -3.49 -3.92
N THR A 131 -5.93 -4.45 -4.81
CA THR A 131 -4.98 -4.33 -5.92
C THR A 131 -5.44 -3.35 -7.01
N GLY A 132 -6.74 -3.09 -7.15
CA GLY A 132 -7.29 -2.08 -8.04
C GLY A 132 -6.94 -0.64 -7.65
N TYR A 133 -6.48 -0.45 -6.42
CA TYR A 133 -6.15 0.86 -5.87
C TYR A 133 -4.65 1.15 -5.76
N ILE A 134 -3.79 0.30 -6.36
CA ILE A 134 -2.32 0.49 -6.29
C ILE A 134 -1.92 1.84 -6.88
N ASP A 135 -2.53 2.25 -7.99
CA ASP A 135 -2.22 3.51 -8.68
C ASP A 135 -3.03 4.69 -8.15
N LEU A 136 -3.84 4.49 -7.10
CA LEU A 136 -4.71 5.53 -6.55
C LEU A 136 -3.95 6.73 -6.00
N PHE A 137 -2.68 6.57 -5.64
CA PHE A 137 -1.85 7.71 -5.21
C PHE A 137 -1.77 8.82 -6.27
N LEU A 138 -1.93 8.48 -7.56
CA LEU A 138 -2.00 9.45 -8.66
C LEU A 138 -3.25 10.33 -8.58
N ALA A 139 -4.33 9.83 -7.99
CA ALA A 139 -5.57 10.59 -7.82
C ALA A 139 -5.39 11.83 -6.90
N ALA A 140 -4.37 11.84 -6.05
CA ALA A 140 -4.03 13.01 -5.25
C ALA A 140 -3.60 14.22 -6.10
N PHE A 141 -3.14 13.98 -7.33
CA PHE A 141 -2.70 15.00 -8.28
C PHE A 141 -3.78 15.39 -9.31
N HIS A 142 -4.99 14.81 -9.22
CA HIS A 142 -6.11 15.21 -10.04
C HIS A 142 -6.74 16.51 -9.54
N ASP A 143 -7.34 17.27 -10.45
CA ASP A 143 -8.09 18.46 -10.11
C ASP A 143 -9.47 18.41 -10.79
N PRO A 144 -10.59 18.32 -10.01
CA PRO A 144 -10.68 18.22 -8.55
C PRO A 144 -10.23 16.86 -8.00
N ILE A 145 -9.81 16.84 -6.72
CA ILE A 145 -9.42 15.60 -6.04
C ILE A 145 -10.66 14.71 -5.87
N PRO A 146 -10.67 13.46 -6.34
CA PRO A 146 -11.81 12.54 -6.23
C PRO A 146 -11.89 11.93 -4.83
N TRP A 147 -12.44 12.67 -3.87
CA TRP A 147 -12.52 12.26 -2.45
C TRP A 147 -13.34 10.98 -2.26
N ASP A 148 -14.41 10.79 -3.05
CA ASP A 148 -15.26 9.61 -2.96
C ASP A 148 -14.44 8.34 -3.25
N LEU A 149 -13.64 8.37 -4.32
CA LEU A 149 -12.78 7.26 -4.72
C LEU A 149 -11.69 6.96 -3.68
N ILE A 150 -11.13 8.00 -3.04
CA ILE A 150 -10.13 7.84 -1.96
C ILE A 150 -10.76 7.23 -0.71
N GLN A 151 -11.99 7.61 -0.36
CA GLN A 151 -12.71 7.03 0.77
C GLN A 151 -13.04 5.56 0.53
N ASP A 152 -13.60 5.22 -0.62
CA ASP A 152 -13.92 3.83 -1.00
C ASP A 152 -12.66 2.94 -0.95
N ALA A 153 -11.58 3.41 -1.53
CA ALA A 153 -10.29 2.70 -1.49
C ALA A 153 -9.76 2.50 -0.07
N SER A 154 -9.86 3.52 0.77
CA SER A 154 -9.44 3.43 2.17
C SER A 154 -10.23 2.39 2.93
N ILE A 155 -11.55 2.35 2.72
CA ILE A 155 -12.46 1.36 3.33
C ILE A 155 -12.10 -0.05 2.85
N VAL A 156 -11.91 -0.24 1.54
CA VAL A 156 -11.57 -1.55 0.95
C VAL A 156 -10.22 -2.04 1.47
N CYS A 157 -9.18 -1.19 1.49
CA CYS A 157 -7.86 -1.55 2.00
C CYS A 157 -7.89 -1.90 3.50
N LEU A 158 -8.66 -1.17 4.30
CA LEU A 158 -8.85 -1.46 5.73
C LEU A 158 -9.59 -2.78 5.94
N LEU A 159 -10.65 -3.05 5.19
CA LEU A 159 -11.41 -4.31 5.27
C LEU A 159 -10.51 -5.50 4.92
N TRP A 160 -9.77 -5.46 3.83
CA TRP A 160 -8.84 -6.52 3.47
C TRP A 160 -7.73 -6.70 4.50
N SER A 161 -7.18 -5.60 5.03
CA SER A 161 -6.19 -5.65 6.09
C SER A 161 -6.72 -6.35 7.34
N LEU A 162 -7.95 -6.04 7.77
CA LEU A 162 -8.61 -6.69 8.90
C LEU A 162 -8.87 -8.18 8.63
N ILE A 163 -9.34 -8.54 7.42
CA ILE A 163 -9.57 -9.94 7.02
C ILE A 163 -8.26 -10.72 7.10
N PHE A 164 -7.16 -10.20 6.55
CA PHE A 164 -5.86 -10.89 6.56
C PHE A 164 -5.32 -11.06 7.99
N VAL A 165 -5.49 -10.06 8.83
CA VAL A 165 -5.09 -10.14 10.24
C VAL A 165 -5.95 -11.17 10.99
N THR A 166 -7.28 -11.16 10.83
CA THR A 166 -8.16 -12.10 11.53
C THR A 166 -7.92 -13.55 11.13
N ILE A 167 -7.63 -13.81 9.85
CA ILE A 167 -7.29 -15.16 9.37
C ILE A 167 -5.93 -15.64 9.92
N SER A 168 -5.01 -14.71 10.24
CA SER A 168 -3.68 -15.03 10.78
C SER A 168 -3.72 -15.50 12.23
N PHE A 169 -4.74 -15.14 13.01
CA PHE A 169 -4.90 -15.45 14.43
C PHE A 169 -5.78 -16.66 14.68
#